data_8a3b40c87baaa69fd5eea36ae8c8f433
#
_entry.id   8a3b40c87baaa69fd5eea36ae8c8f433
#
_cell.length_a   1.000
_cell.length_b   1.000
_cell.length_c   1.000
_cell.angle_alpha   90.00
_cell.angle_beta   90.00
_cell.angle_gamma   90.00
#
_symmetry.space_group_name_H-M   'P 1'
#
loop_
_entity.id
_entity.type
_entity.pdbx_description
1 polymer ?
#
loop_
_entity_poly.entity_id
_entity_poly.type
_entity_poly.pdbx_seq_one_letter_code
_entity_poly.pdbx_strand_id
1 'polypeptide(L)'
;MAEIIKIGDSFETEHVFEESASRAFALLVGDTNPMHHDAALAKASRFGGLIASGTETTARMMGLTAAHFSGLGPTVGMEFTFRFRRAVPMGARARIRWEVTGIERKEGLGTIAVCAGTLTLVETGVVAVEGTSKGVLLDS
;
A
#
# COMPACT_ATOMS: atom_id res chain seq x y z
N MET A 1 25.43 -14.97 12.48
CA MET A 1 24.57 -13.83 12.76
C MET A 1 23.15 -14.15 12.37
N ALA A 2 22.21 -13.89 13.25
CA ALA A 2 20.81 -14.18 12.94
C ALA A 2 20.33 -13.23 11.82
N GLU A 3 19.63 -13.78 10.85
CA GLU A 3 19.02 -12.98 9.79
C GLU A 3 17.81 -12.25 10.35
N ILE A 4 17.75 -10.94 10.13
CA ILE A 4 16.65 -10.10 10.57
C ILE A 4 15.45 -10.26 9.65
N ILE A 5 15.70 -10.53 8.36
CA ILE A 5 14.68 -10.72 7.34
C ILE A 5 14.78 -12.14 6.79
N LYS A 6 13.63 -12.79 6.63
CA LYS A 6 13.56 -14.13 6.03
C LYS A 6 12.50 -14.15 4.94
N ILE A 7 12.75 -14.93 3.89
CA ILE A 7 11.73 -15.21 2.88
C ILE A 7 10.54 -15.88 3.58
N GLY A 8 9.34 -15.39 3.32
CA GLY A 8 8.11 -15.84 3.96
C GLY A 8 7.67 -14.97 5.13
N ASP A 9 8.52 -14.08 5.62
CA ASP A 9 8.08 -13.09 6.61
C ASP A 9 6.93 -12.28 6.06
N SER A 10 5.92 -12.03 6.88
CA SER A 10 4.77 -11.24 6.46
C SER A 10 4.36 -10.26 7.55
N PHE A 11 3.71 -9.19 7.13
CA PHE A 11 3.18 -8.17 8.03
C PHE A 11 1.94 -7.56 7.40
N GLU A 12 0.99 -7.18 8.24
CA GLU A 12 -0.30 -6.70 7.77
C GLU A 12 -0.92 -5.69 8.70
N THR A 13 -1.87 -4.93 8.18
CA THR A 13 -2.71 -4.02 8.93
C THR A 13 -4.08 -3.92 8.26
N GLU A 14 -5.06 -3.36 8.98
CA GLU A 14 -6.35 -3.01 8.40
C GLU A 14 -6.54 -1.51 8.44
N HIS A 15 -7.26 -0.99 7.46
CA HIS A 15 -7.57 0.42 7.35
C HIS A 15 -8.98 0.61 6.82
N VAL A 16 -9.72 1.55 7.41
CA VAL A 16 -11.03 1.98 6.90
C VAL A 16 -10.83 3.27 6.13
N PHE A 17 -11.25 3.28 4.86
CA PHE A 17 -11.14 4.45 3.99
C PHE A 17 -12.31 5.39 4.23
N GLU A 18 -12.31 6.09 5.35
CA GLU A 18 -13.37 7.04 5.70
C GLU A 18 -13.47 8.16 4.67
N GLU A 19 -14.69 8.53 4.28
CA GLU A 19 -14.92 9.49 3.22
C GLU A 19 -14.18 10.82 3.44
N SER A 20 -14.32 11.42 4.62
CA SER A 20 -13.69 12.72 4.90
C SER A 20 -12.17 12.65 4.82
N ALA A 21 -11.58 11.61 5.39
CA ALA A 21 -10.13 11.42 5.39
C ALA A 21 -9.59 11.11 3.99
N SER A 22 -10.29 10.25 3.24
CA SER A 22 -9.88 9.90 1.87
C SER A 22 -9.98 11.08 0.92
N ARG A 23 -11.01 11.91 1.05
CA ARG A 23 -11.14 13.15 0.25
C ARG A 23 -10.03 14.13 0.60
N ALA A 24 -9.76 14.32 1.90
CA ALA A 24 -8.69 15.22 2.35
C ALA A 24 -7.31 14.75 1.83
N PHE A 25 -7.05 13.44 1.86
CA PHE A 25 -5.80 12.89 1.35
C PHE A 25 -5.64 13.17 -0.15
N ALA A 26 -6.69 12.91 -0.93
CA ALA A 26 -6.65 13.17 -2.37
C ALA A 26 -6.33 14.64 -2.65
N LEU A 27 -6.95 15.57 -1.96
CA LEU A 27 -6.66 17.01 -2.13
C LEU A 27 -5.24 17.35 -1.71
N LEU A 28 -4.75 16.74 -0.63
CA LEU A 28 -3.39 16.98 -0.12
C LEU A 28 -2.33 16.65 -1.17
N VAL A 29 -2.52 15.60 -1.95
CA VAL A 29 -1.57 15.19 -2.98
C VAL A 29 -1.90 15.76 -4.36
N GLY A 30 -2.91 16.64 -4.45
CA GLY A 30 -3.29 17.27 -5.71
C GLY A 30 -4.17 16.42 -6.62
N ASP A 31 -4.76 15.36 -6.11
CA ASP A 31 -5.68 14.52 -6.88
C ASP A 31 -7.09 15.10 -6.83
N THR A 32 -7.43 15.85 -7.86
CA THR A 32 -8.73 16.52 -7.99
C THR A 32 -9.73 15.75 -8.85
N ASN A 33 -9.45 14.47 -9.13
CA ASN A 33 -10.33 13.63 -9.91
C ASN A 33 -11.74 13.60 -9.28
N PRO A 34 -12.80 13.99 -10.02
CA PRO A 34 -14.16 14.05 -9.48
C PRO A 34 -14.67 12.75 -8.87
N MET A 35 -14.11 11.61 -9.25
CA MET A 35 -14.49 10.30 -8.68
C MET A 35 -14.24 10.22 -7.18
N HIS A 36 -13.38 11.10 -6.64
CA HIS A 36 -13.07 11.16 -5.21
C HIS A 36 -13.78 12.31 -4.49
N HIS A 37 -14.47 13.21 -5.23
CA HIS A 37 -14.98 14.46 -4.65
C HIS A 37 -16.43 14.78 -5.02
N ASP A 38 -16.91 14.34 -6.16
CA ASP A 38 -18.27 14.65 -6.64
C ASP A 38 -19.16 13.41 -6.43
N ALA A 39 -19.94 13.45 -5.35
CA ALA A 39 -20.80 12.33 -4.96
C ALA A 39 -21.84 12.00 -6.03
N ALA A 40 -22.42 13.01 -6.68
CA ALA A 40 -23.45 12.80 -7.70
C ALA A 40 -22.85 12.15 -8.95
N LEU A 41 -21.69 12.63 -9.41
CA LEU A 41 -20.98 12.06 -10.54
C LEU A 41 -20.55 10.61 -10.24
N ALA A 42 -19.98 10.39 -9.06
CA ALA A 42 -19.52 9.08 -8.65
C ALA A 42 -20.69 8.07 -8.54
N LYS A 43 -21.82 8.51 -8.00
CA LYS A 43 -23.01 7.67 -7.89
C LYS A 43 -23.55 7.25 -9.26
N ALA A 44 -23.49 8.15 -10.24
CA ALA A 44 -23.93 7.87 -11.61
C ALA A 44 -22.91 7.03 -12.40
N SER A 45 -21.70 6.88 -11.88
CA SER A 45 -20.64 6.10 -12.53
C SER A 45 -20.85 4.60 -12.34
N ARG A 46 -20.03 3.81 -13.05
CA ARG A 46 -20.00 2.35 -12.90
C ARG A 46 -19.66 1.88 -11.48
N PHE A 47 -19.08 2.75 -10.64
CA PHE A 47 -18.69 2.41 -9.28
C PHE A 47 -19.79 2.61 -8.25
N GLY A 48 -20.84 3.35 -8.60
CA GLY A 48 -22.01 3.54 -7.74
C GLY A 48 -21.79 4.43 -6.52
N GLY A 49 -20.66 5.11 -6.42
CA GLY A 49 -20.32 5.99 -5.31
C GLY A 49 -18.89 6.46 -5.35
N LEU A 50 -18.49 7.28 -4.39
CA LEU A 50 -17.13 7.79 -4.27
C LEU A 50 -16.16 6.64 -4.02
N ILE A 51 -15.02 6.71 -4.68
CA ILE A 51 -13.93 5.74 -4.51
C ILE A 51 -12.69 6.44 -3.96
N ALA A 52 -11.89 5.71 -3.19
CA ALA A 52 -10.63 6.21 -2.67
C ALA A 52 -9.65 6.42 -3.81
N SER A 53 -8.83 7.46 -3.69
CA SER A 53 -7.78 7.74 -4.66
C SER A 53 -6.73 6.62 -4.68
N GLY A 54 -6.26 6.26 -5.87
CA GLY A 54 -5.13 5.33 -6.01
C GLY A 54 -3.87 5.86 -5.32
N THR A 55 -3.74 7.18 -5.20
CA THR A 55 -2.63 7.80 -4.47
C THR A 55 -2.70 7.44 -2.98
N GLU A 56 -3.89 7.36 -2.41
CA GLU A 56 -4.05 6.96 -1.02
C GLU A 56 -3.81 5.46 -0.81
N THR A 57 -4.41 4.61 -1.64
CA THR A 57 -4.25 3.17 -1.49
C THR A 57 -2.78 2.76 -1.59
N THR A 58 -2.05 3.32 -2.55
CA THR A 58 -0.62 3.05 -2.69
C THR A 58 0.19 3.63 -1.53
N ALA A 59 -0.11 4.84 -1.09
CA ALA A 59 0.57 5.45 0.06
C ALA A 59 0.39 4.62 1.33
N ARG A 60 -0.82 4.09 1.57
CA ARG A 60 -1.08 3.21 2.71
C ARG A 60 -0.28 1.92 2.62
N MET A 61 -0.19 1.34 1.42
CA MET A 61 0.61 0.13 1.21
C MET A 61 2.10 0.42 1.42
N MET A 62 2.61 1.51 0.87
CA MET A 62 4.01 1.92 1.04
C MET A 62 4.33 2.24 2.50
N GLY A 63 3.41 2.94 3.17
CA GLY A 63 3.59 3.32 4.57
C GLY A 63 3.77 2.12 5.49
N LEU A 64 3.07 1.02 5.22
CA LEU A 64 3.21 -0.20 6.00
C LEU A 64 4.61 -0.81 5.86
N THR A 65 5.19 -0.83 4.66
CA THR A 65 6.57 -1.30 4.47
C THR A 65 7.56 -0.41 5.22
N ALA A 66 7.37 0.90 5.14
CA ALA A 66 8.23 1.85 5.83
C ALA A 66 8.21 1.64 7.35
N ALA A 67 7.02 1.49 7.92
CA ALA A 67 6.87 1.26 9.36
C ALA A 67 7.49 -0.07 9.80
N HIS A 68 7.27 -1.12 9.02
CA HIS A 68 7.78 -2.46 9.36
C HIS A 68 9.31 -2.48 9.32
N PHE A 69 9.91 -2.08 8.21
CA PHE A 69 11.36 -2.18 8.03
C PHE A 69 12.13 -1.16 8.86
N SER A 70 11.59 0.03 9.10
CA SER A 70 12.24 1.01 9.97
C SER A 70 12.32 0.53 11.42
N GLY A 71 11.43 -0.36 11.83
CA GLY A 71 11.49 -1.03 13.13
C GLY A 71 12.65 -2.02 13.24
N LEU A 72 13.21 -2.45 12.12
CA LEU A 72 14.35 -3.39 12.10
C LEU A 72 15.69 -2.69 11.97
N GLY A 73 15.73 -1.46 11.48
CA GLY A 73 16.95 -0.68 11.33
C GLY A 73 16.79 0.43 10.28
N PRO A 74 17.88 1.16 9.99
CA PRO A 74 17.86 2.21 8.96
C PRO A 74 17.46 1.61 7.61
N THR A 75 16.46 2.17 6.97
CA THR A 75 15.90 1.64 5.73
C THR A 75 15.49 2.76 4.79
N VAL A 76 15.53 2.47 3.49
CA VAL A 76 14.95 3.32 2.46
C VAL A 76 14.25 2.46 1.41
N GLY A 77 13.15 2.97 0.87
CA GLY A 77 12.49 2.32 -0.26
C GLY A 77 13.28 2.55 -1.53
N MET A 78 13.29 1.55 -2.41
CA MET A 78 14.01 1.62 -3.68
C MET A 78 13.06 1.61 -4.86
N GLU A 79 12.04 0.76 -4.82
CA GLU A 79 11.19 0.54 -5.97
C GLU A 79 9.83 0.02 -5.53
N PHE A 80 8.75 0.56 -6.14
CA PHE A 80 7.40 0.07 -5.94
C PHE A 80 6.70 0.02 -7.28
N THR A 81 5.95 -1.07 -7.51
CA THR A 81 5.07 -1.21 -8.66
C THR A 81 3.69 -1.63 -8.16
N PHE A 82 2.64 -0.96 -8.64
CA PHE A 82 1.28 -1.24 -8.24
C PHE A 82 0.39 -1.51 -9.44
N ARG A 83 -0.57 -2.40 -9.26
CA ARG A 83 -1.65 -2.65 -10.21
C ARG A 83 -2.99 -2.48 -9.52
N PHE A 84 -3.83 -1.64 -10.12
CA PHE A 84 -5.18 -1.37 -9.61
C PHE A 84 -6.14 -2.33 -10.27
N ARG A 85 -6.66 -3.28 -9.49
CA ARG A 85 -7.56 -4.33 -10.00
C ARG A 85 -9.01 -3.97 -9.84
N ARG A 86 -9.37 -3.30 -8.73
CA ARG A 86 -10.74 -2.91 -8.39
C ARG A 86 -10.69 -1.57 -7.66
N ALA A 87 -11.77 -0.80 -7.81
CA ALA A 87 -11.94 0.40 -7.02
C ALA A 87 -12.15 0.06 -5.55
N VAL A 88 -11.67 0.93 -4.67
CA VAL A 88 -11.90 0.84 -3.23
C VAL A 88 -13.00 1.84 -2.89
N PRO A 89 -14.23 1.40 -2.59
CA PRO A 89 -15.28 2.33 -2.21
C PRO A 89 -14.92 3.08 -0.93
N MET A 90 -15.25 4.36 -0.86
CA MET A 90 -15.10 5.09 0.41
C MET A 90 -16.02 4.45 1.45
N GLY A 91 -15.49 4.32 2.67
CA GLY A 91 -16.15 3.59 3.76
C GLY A 91 -15.71 2.13 3.87
N ALA A 92 -15.03 1.58 2.86
CA ALA A 92 -14.61 0.19 2.88
C ALA A 92 -13.47 -0.05 3.86
N ARG A 93 -13.50 -1.23 4.49
CA ARG A 93 -12.39 -1.74 5.27
C ARG A 93 -11.51 -2.61 4.38
N ALA A 94 -10.22 -2.38 4.42
CA ALA A 94 -9.25 -3.13 3.64
C ALA A 94 -8.16 -3.72 4.55
N ARG A 95 -7.65 -4.88 4.14
CA ARG A 95 -6.46 -5.47 4.75
C ARG A 95 -5.31 -5.30 3.79
N ILE A 96 -4.22 -4.73 4.31
CA ILE A 96 -2.97 -4.58 3.57
C ILE A 96 -1.99 -5.60 4.13
N ARG A 97 -1.44 -6.43 3.26
CA ARG A 97 -0.49 -7.47 3.64
C ARG A 97 0.68 -7.51 2.68
N TRP A 98 1.88 -7.59 3.22
CA TRP A 98 3.12 -7.77 2.46
C TRP A 98 3.82 -9.04 2.92
N GLU A 99 4.49 -9.69 1.98
CA GLU A 99 5.28 -10.87 2.25
C GLU A 99 6.65 -10.73 1.58
N VAL A 100 7.71 -11.09 2.29
CA VAL A 100 9.07 -11.12 1.75
C VAL A 100 9.18 -12.33 0.82
N THR A 101 9.42 -12.07 -0.45
CA THR A 101 9.52 -13.09 -1.49
C THR A 101 10.96 -13.32 -1.96
N GLY A 102 11.86 -12.40 -1.66
CA GLY A 102 13.27 -12.51 -2.04
C GLY A 102 14.14 -11.64 -1.17
N ILE A 103 15.40 -12.02 -1.11
CA ILE A 103 16.43 -11.26 -0.39
C ILE A 103 17.64 -11.17 -1.29
N GLU A 104 18.15 -9.95 -1.49
CA GLU A 104 19.35 -9.69 -2.26
C GLU A 104 20.36 -8.98 -1.37
N ARG A 105 21.65 -9.30 -1.54
CA ARG A 105 22.69 -8.60 -0.83
C ARG A 105 23.44 -7.68 -1.79
N LYS A 106 23.52 -6.40 -1.46
CA LYS A 106 24.30 -5.44 -2.26
C LYS A 106 25.47 -4.94 -1.42
N GLU A 107 26.67 -5.35 -1.81
CA GLU A 107 27.89 -4.95 -1.12
C GLU A 107 28.04 -3.43 -1.09
N GLY A 108 28.40 -2.91 0.08
CA GLY A 108 28.54 -1.48 0.30
C GLY A 108 27.24 -0.73 0.53
N LEU A 109 26.10 -1.41 0.50
CA LEU A 109 24.81 -0.79 0.72
C LEU A 109 24.01 -1.48 1.84
N GLY A 110 23.64 -2.73 1.65
CA GLY A 110 22.85 -3.45 2.64
C GLY A 110 22.09 -4.63 2.07
N THR A 111 21.10 -5.06 2.83
CA THR A 111 20.22 -6.18 2.48
C THR A 111 18.93 -5.67 1.85
N ILE A 112 18.65 -6.10 0.64
CA ILE A 112 17.46 -5.71 -0.10
C ILE A 112 16.37 -6.75 0.12
N ALA A 113 15.23 -6.31 0.66
CA ALA A 113 14.03 -7.14 0.78
C ALA A 113 13.14 -6.92 -0.44
N VAL A 114 12.83 -8.00 -1.15
CA VAL A 114 11.86 -8.00 -2.23
C VAL A 114 10.54 -8.50 -1.67
N CYS A 115 9.46 -7.75 -1.85
CA CYS A 115 8.17 -8.08 -1.26
C CYS A 115 7.05 -8.06 -2.30
N ALA A 116 6.02 -8.86 -2.05
CA ALA A 116 4.76 -8.82 -2.76
C ALA A 116 3.65 -8.46 -1.77
N GLY A 117 2.76 -7.58 -2.17
CA GLY A 117 1.71 -7.09 -1.30
C GLY A 117 0.35 -7.01 -1.97
N THR A 118 -0.69 -7.02 -1.14
CA THR A 118 -2.07 -6.90 -1.57
C THR A 118 -2.83 -5.97 -0.65
N LEU A 119 -3.81 -5.28 -1.24
CA LEU A 119 -4.85 -4.58 -0.51
C LEU A 119 -6.16 -5.29 -0.85
N THR A 120 -6.77 -5.92 0.14
CA THR A 120 -7.95 -6.76 -0.04
C THR A 120 -9.14 -6.15 0.69
N LEU A 121 -10.28 -6.05 0.00
CA LEU A 121 -11.51 -5.57 0.62
C LEU A 121 -12.04 -6.66 1.55
N VAL A 122 -12.17 -6.35 2.85
CA VAL A 122 -12.51 -7.35 3.88
C VAL A 122 -13.89 -7.96 3.65
N GLU A 123 -14.89 -7.16 3.28
CA GLU A 123 -16.27 -7.64 3.09
C GLU A 123 -16.40 -8.65 1.96
N THR A 124 -15.71 -8.43 0.85
CA THR A 124 -15.87 -9.25 -0.35
C THR A 124 -14.75 -10.24 -0.57
N GLY A 125 -13.61 -10.04 0.08
CA GLY A 125 -12.40 -10.83 -0.17
C GLY A 125 -11.71 -10.50 -1.48
N VAL A 126 -12.14 -9.43 -2.16
CA VAL A 126 -11.60 -9.04 -3.47
C VAL A 126 -10.29 -8.30 -3.29
N VAL A 127 -9.27 -8.70 -4.04
CA VAL A 127 -8.01 -7.97 -4.09
C VAL A 127 -8.19 -6.74 -4.98
N ALA A 128 -8.09 -5.56 -4.39
CA ALA A 128 -8.26 -4.30 -5.10
C ALA A 128 -6.96 -3.77 -5.69
N VAL A 129 -5.84 -3.93 -4.97
CA VAL A 129 -4.53 -3.47 -5.41
C VAL A 129 -3.50 -4.56 -5.15
N GLU A 130 -2.62 -4.78 -6.12
CA GLU A 130 -1.45 -5.65 -5.98
C GLU A 130 -0.19 -4.80 -6.08
N GLY A 131 0.84 -5.14 -5.31
CA GLY A 131 2.09 -4.40 -5.33
C GLY A 131 3.31 -5.29 -5.22
N THR A 132 4.42 -4.80 -5.75
CA THR A 132 5.74 -5.36 -5.51
C THR A 132 6.65 -4.24 -5.03
N SER A 133 7.62 -4.58 -4.21
CA SER A 133 8.54 -3.59 -3.67
C SER A 133 9.95 -4.13 -3.52
N LYS A 134 10.90 -3.20 -3.54
CA LYS A 134 12.27 -3.42 -3.08
C LYS A 134 12.61 -2.31 -2.12
N GLY A 135 13.11 -2.68 -0.97
CA GLY A 135 13.61 -1.75 0.03
C GLY A 135 14.91 -2.28 0.61
N VAL A 136 15.79 -1.40 1.05
CA VAL A 136 17.07 -1.79 1.59
C VAL A 136 17.15 -1.50 3.09
N LEU A 137 17.59 -2.51 3.85
CA LEU A 137 18.11 -2.32 5.21
C LEU A 137 19.59 -1.99 5.07
N LEU A 138 19.92 -0.76 5.42
CA LEU A 138 21.27 -0.24 5.25
C LEU A 138 22.23 -0.85 6.25
N ASP A 139 23.43 -1.15 5.79
CA ASP A 139 24.52 -1.53 6.68
C ASP A 139 24.91 -0.32 7.56
N SER A 140 25.35 -0.62 8.75
CA SER A 140 25.83 0.42 9.69
C SER A 140 27.22 0.90 9.34
#